data_2f03f8f93536e16a2deaa1d45de3f2b6
#
_entry.id   2f03f8f93536e16a2deaa1d45de3f2b6
#
_cell.length_a   1.000
_cell.length_b   1.000
_cell.length_c   1.000
_cell.angle_alpha   90.00
_cell.angle_beta   90.00
_cell.angle_gamma   90.00
#
_symmetry.space_group_name_H-M   'P 1'
#
loop_
_entity.id
_entity.type
_entity.pdbx_description
1 polymer ?
#
loop_
_entity_poly.entity_id
_entity_poly.type
_entity_poly.pdbx_seq_one_letter_code
_entity_poly.pdbx_strand_id
1 'polypeptide(L)'
;IQLCAAHQATSGFDGDAIVQYMRTDFITLQEHLSVHEAREHFISQLASDDIPGQVFVVAGKKLRGSLSVKKLLQETDINQSIRHLMDSCLFRVKPDDERQQVIAELSERGLDLVPVVDKGELVGCLMEKEIAHLLEDDVTEDAQLQGATLPLEKPYLEISPWTLWKKRSVWLLLLFVAEAYTSSVLQHFEEALESAIALAFFIPLLIGTGGNSGTQITSTLVRSMALGEV
;
A
#
# COMPACT_ATOMS: atom_id res chain seq x y z
N ILE A 1 -17.09 -4.14 22.90
CA ILE A 1 -16.07 -3.72 23.91
C ILE A 1 -14.65 -4.05 23.39
N GLN A 2 -14.47 -5.08 22.53
CA GLN A 2 -13.15 -5.40 21.93
C GLN A 2 -12.74 -4.47 20.78
N LEU A 3 -13.66 -3.87 20.05
CA LEU A 3 -13.36 -2.93 18.95
C LEU A 3 -12.66 -1.63 19.43
N CYS A 4 -12.95 -1.15 20.64
CA CYS A 4 -12.27 0.03 21.20
C CYS A 4 -10.82 -0.21 21.62
N ALA A 5 -10.44 -1.44 21.95
CA ALA A 5 -9.08 -1.76 22.38
C ALA A 5 -8.09 -1.86 21.20
N ALA A 6 -8.57 -2.30 20.04
CA ALA A 6 -7.74 -2.36 18.82
C ALA A 6 -7.38 -0.94 18.29
N HIS A 7 -8.34 0.00 18.37
CA HIS A 7 -8.12 1.38 17.92
C HIS A 7 -7.16 2.18 18.83
N GLN A 8 -6.98 1.78 20.08
CA GLN A 8 -6.04 2.43 21.01
C GLN A 8 -4.60 1.87 20.92
N ALA A 9 -4.43 0.68 20.33
CA ALA A 9 -3.10 0.10 20.12
C ALA A 9 -2.34 0.72 18.92
N THR A 10 -3.07 1.41 18.02
CA THR A 10 -2.49 1.98 16.78
C THR A 10 -1.82 3.34 16.98
N SER A 11 -1.91 3.99 18.13
CA SER A 11 -1.39 5.35 18.36
C SER A 11 0.12 5.47 18.52
N GLY A 12 0.89 4.42 18.30
CA GLY A 12 2.36 4.40 18.45
C GLY A 12 3.12 3.87 17.22
N PHE A 13 2.42 3.49 16.14
CA PHE A 13 3.05 3.01 14.92
C PHE A 13 3.19 4.16 13.90
N ASP A 14 4.29 4.12 13.14
CA ASP A 14 4.53 5.02 12.02
C ASP A 14 3.36 4.88 11.02
N GLY A 15 2.95 5.99 10.39
CA GLY A 15 1.77 6.03 9.52
C GLY A 15 1.78 5.06 8.34
N ASP A 16 2.88 4.32 8.16
CA ASP A 16 3.14 3.40 7.06
C ASP A 16 3.10 1.91 7.46
N ALA A 17 2.70 1.61 8.70
CA ALA A 17 2.67 0.24 9.21
C ALA A 17 1.38 -0.51 8.82
N ILE A 18 1.50 -1.80 8.51
CA ILE A 18 0.38 -2.69 8.10
C ILE A 18 -0.75 -2.75 9.13
N VAL A 19 -0.45 -2.51 10.39
CA VAL A 19 -1.46 -2.50 11.47
C VAL A 19 -2.64 -1.56 11.19
N GLN A 20 -2.46 -0.51 10.40
CA GLN A 20 -3.51 0.47 10.08
C GLN A 20 -4.50 -0.05 9.03
N TYR A 21 -4.05 -0.97 8.19
CA TYR A 21 -4.83 -1.52 7.08
C TYR A 21 -5.47 -2.87 7.43
N MET A 22 -4.94 -3.59 8.45
CA MET A 22 -5.44 -4.91 8.80
C MET A 22 -6.84 -4.85 9.41
N ARG A 23 -7.67 -5.82 9.06
CA ARG A 23 -8.91 -6.08 9.78
C ARG A 23 -8.68 -7.13 10.88
N THR A 24 -9.48 -7.02 11.93
CA THR A 24 -9.41 -7.90 13.11
C THR A 24 -10.61 -8.84 13.23
N ASP A 25 -11.62 -8.66 12.41
CA ASP A 25 -12.79 -9.53 12.29
C ASP A 25 -12.59 -10.53 11.15
N PHE A 26 -12.16 -11.72 11.50
CA PHE A 26 -11.92 -12.83 10.59
C PHE A 26 -12.36 -14.15 11.21
N ILE A 27 -12.74 -15.10 10.36
CA ILE A 27 -13.18 -16.42 10.79
C ILE A 27 -11.97 -17.34 10.98
N THR A 28 -11.92 -18.02 12.12
CA THR A 28 -10.88 -19.01 12.41
C THR A 28 -11.48 -20.37 12.71
N LEU A 29 -10.82 -21.43 12.25
CA LEU A 29 -11.17 -22.82 12.53
C LEU A 29 -10.00 -23.50 13.24
N GLN A 30 -10.29 -24.32 14.24
CA GLN A 30 -9.25 -25.07 14.94
C GLN A 30 -8.79 -26.27 14.10
N GLU A 31 -7.47 -26.52 14.01
CA GLU A 31 -6.89 -27.55 13.16
C GLU A 31 -7.38 -28.98 13.42
N HIS A 32 -7.86 -29.26 14.60
CA HIS A 32 -8.34 -30.58 15.02
C HIS A 32 -9.78 -30.89 14.64
N LEU A 33 -10.53 -29.91 14.17
CA LEU A 33 -11.93 -30.08 13.78
C LEU A 33 -12.08 -31.03 12.59
N SER A 34 -13.14 -31.82 12.59
CA SER A 34 -13.61 -32.53 11.41
C SER A 34 -14.24 -31.56 10.40
N VAL A 35 -14.40 -31.97 9.15
CA VAL A 35 -15.08 -31.19 8.12
C VAL A 35 -16.51 -30.81 8.56
N HIS A 36 -17.22 -31.72 9.21
CA HIS A 36 -18.58 -31.46 9.70
C HIS A 36 -18.60 -30.36 10.77
N GLU A 37 -17.80 -30.50 11.81
CA GLU A 37 -17.69 -29.49 12.87
C GLU A 37 -17.20 -28.14 12.35
N ALA A 38 -16.25 -28.15 11.42
CA ALA A 38 -15.75 -26.94 10.81
C ALA A 38 -16.80 -26.19 10.01
N ARG A 39 -17.69 -26.89 9.29
CA ARG A 39 -18.83 -26.30 8.59
C ARG A 39 -19.83 -25.65 9.55
N GLU A 40 -20.20 -26.37 10.63
CA GLU A 40 -21.11 -25.82 11.64
C GLU A 40 -20.51 -24.58 12.30
N HIS A 41 -19.22 -24.65 12.65
CA HIS A 41 -18.50 -23.51 13.27
C HIS A 41 -18.40 -22.33 12.32
N PHE A 42 -18.12 -22.58 11.04
CA PHE A 42 -18.07 -21.55 10.00
C PHE A 42 -19.42 -20.85 9.86
N ILE A 43 -20.52 -21.61 9.73
CA ILE A 43 -21.89 -21.08 9.61
C ILE A 43 -22.25 -20.25 10.84
N SER A 44 -21.89 -20.69 12.05
CA SER A 44 -22.20 -19.98 13.29
C SER A 44 -21.45 -18.64 13.43
N GLN A 45 -20.32 -18.49 12.77
CA GLN A 45 -19.51 -17.26 12.78
C GLN A 45 -19.83 -16.30 11.62
N LEU A 46 -20.63 -16.73 10.65
CA LEU A 46 -21.08 -15.86 9.57
C LEU A 46 -21.99 -14.77 10.12
N ALA A 47 -21.44 -13.56 10.27
CA ALA A 47 -22.15 -12.40 10.82
C ALA A 47 -22.72 -11.45 9.74
N SER A 48 -22.38 -11.67 8.46
CA SER A 48 -22.77 -10.80 7.33
C SER A 48 -23.09 -11.60 6.08
N ASP A 49 -23.72 -10.95 5.11
CA ASP A 49 -24.02 -11.52 3.78
C ASP A 49 -22.77 -11.78 2.94
N ASP A 50 -21.59 -11.36 3.41
CA ASP A 50 -20.31 -11.49 2.71
C ASP A 50 -19.61 -12.78 3.16
N ILE A 51 -19.63 -13.80 2.32
CA ILE A 51 -18.99 -15.09 2.59
C ILE A 51 -17.53 -15.01 2.17
N PRO A 52 -16.55 -15.12 3.10
CA PRO A 52 -15.14 -15.07 2.74
C PRO A 52 -14.76 -16.27 1.89
N GLY A 53 -13.93 -16.06 0.87
CA GLY A 53 -13.42 -17.14 0.01
C GLY A 53 -12.48 -18.11 0.74
N GLN A 54 -11.82 -17.63 1.78
CA GLN A 54 -10.87 -18.38 2.60
C GLN A 54 -11.05 -18.08 4.09
N VAL A 55 -10.69 -19.05 4.93
CA VAL A 55 -10.69 -18.94 6.40
C VAL A 55 -9.35 -19.39 6.96
N PHE A 56 -8.99 -18.90 8.14
CA PHE A 56 -7.74 -19.26 8.78
C PHE A 56 -7.89 -20.52 9.65
N VAL A 57 -6.88 -21.40 9.55
CA VAL A 57 -6.77 -22.56 10.42
C VAL A 57 -5.72 -22.29 11.48
N VAL A 58 -6.10 -22.45 12.75
CA VAL A 58 -5.27 -22.14 13.90
C VAL A 58 -5.14 -23.32 14.87
N ALA A 59 -4.04 -23.35 15.62
CA ALA A 59 -3.88 -24.20 16.80
C ALA A 59 -3.84 -23.30 18.04
N GLY A 60 -4.96 -23.21 18.74
CA GLY A 60 -5.19 -22.18 19.74
C GLY A 60 -5.24 -20.79 19.08
N LYS A 61 -4.19 -19.97 19.28
CA LYS A 61 -4.03 -18.66 18.61
C LYS A 61 -2.99 -18.67 17.49
N LYS A 62 -2.21 -19.74 17.38
CA LYS A 62 -1.11 -19.82 16.39
C LYS A 62 -1.65 -20.18 15.02
N LEU A 63 -1.28 -19.39 14.03
CA LEU A 63 -1.62 -19.66 12.63
C LEU A 63 -0.96 -20.95 12.14
N ARG A 64 -1.74 -21.82 11.54
CA ARG A 64 -1.30 -23.06 10.89
C ARG A 64 -1.39 -23.00 9.38
N GLY A 65 -2.45 -22.40 8.86
CA GLY A 65 -2.68 -22.29 7.43
C GLY A 65 -3.96 -21.56 7.09
N SER A 66 -4.36 -21.62 5.84
CA SER A 66 -5.70 -21.20 5.38
C SER A 66 -6.43 -22.37 4.74
N LEU A 67 -7.74 -22.27 4.69
CA LEU A 67 -8.62 -23.24 4.07
C LEU A 67 -9.62 -22.52 3.17
N SER A 68 -9.65 -22.90 1.90
CA SER A 68 -10.67 -22.41 0.99
C SER A 68 -12.06 -22.89 1.44
N VAL A 69 -12.99 -21.96 1.60
CA VAL A 69 -14.39 -22.27 1.93
C VAL A 69 -15.01 -23.18 0.86
N LYS A 70 -14.65 -22.99 -0.40
CA LYS A 70 -15.07 -23.89 -1.48
C LYS A 70 -14.62 -25.32 -1.25
N LYS A 71 -13.34 -25.54 -0.88
CA LYS A 71 -12.83 -26.91 -0.57
C LYS A 71 -13.54 -27.49 0.65
N LEU A 72 -13.75 -26.68 1.69
CA LEU A 72 -14.46 -27.10 2.90
C LEU A 72 -15.89 -27.55 2.57
N LEU A 73 -16.61 -26.84 1.70
CA LEU A 73 -18.00 -27.17 1.33
C LEU A 73 -18.12 -28.33 0.33
N GLN A 74 -17.11 -28.54 -0.51
CA GLN A 74 -17.09 -29.61 -1.52
C GLN A 74 -16.58 -30.96 -0.98
N GLU A 75 -15.91 -31.00 0.19
CA GLU A 75 -15.39 -32.23 0.74
C GLU A 75 -16.53 -33.21 1.05
N THR A 76 -16.37 -34.45 0.67
CA THR A 76 -17.38 -35.50 0.87
C THR A 76 -17.17 -36.30 2.13
N ASP A 77 -15.91 -36.44 2.59
CA ASP A 77 -15.60 -37.10 3.83
C ASP A 77 -15.76 -36.12 5.02
N ILE A 78 -16.94 -36.13 5.61
CA ILE A 78 -17.29 -35.24 6.72
C ILE A 78 -16.54 -35.53 8.01
N ASN A 79 -15.95 -36.71 8.16
CA ASN A 79 -15.21 -37.12 9.35
C ASN A 79 -13.69 -36.81 9.23
N GLN A 80 -13.22 -36.45 8.03
CA GLN A 80 -11.82 -36.10 7.82
C GLN A 80 -11.48 -34.81 8.58
N SER A 81 -10.26 -34.74 9.14
CA SER A 81 -9.77 -33.49 9.77
C SER A 81 -9.45 -32.44 8.71
N ILE A 82 -9.83 -31.19 8.98
CA ILE A 82 -9.53 -30.04 8.08
C ILE A 82 -8.05 -29.79 7.90
N ARG A 83 -7.19 -30.37 8.75
CA ARG A 83 -5.75 -30.29 8.63
C ARG A 83 -5.24 -30.82 7.30
N HIS A 84 -5.93 -31.81 6.69
CA HIS A 84 -5.54 -32.37 5.38
C HIS A 84 -6.00 -31.53 4.20
N LEU A 85 -6.94 -30.60 4.42
CA LEU A 85 -7.48 -29.73 3.38
C LEU A 85 -6.84 -28.35 3.38
N MET A 86 -6.19 -27.96 4.50
CA MET A 86 -5.60 -26.64 4.63
C MET A 86 -4.32 -26.50 3.79
N ASP A 87 -4.08 -25.28 3.35
CA ASP A 87 -2.79 -24.85 2.80
C ASP A 87 -1.94 -24.25 3.92
N SER A 88 -0.77 -24.86 4.16
CA SER A 88 0.17 -24.43 5.21
C SER A 88 1.23 -23.44 4.73
N CYS A 89 1.37 -23.28 3.41
CA CYS A 89 2.37 -22.40 2.80
C CYS A 89 1.78 -21.00 2.56
N LEU A 90 1.59 -20.22 3.64
CA LEU A 90 1.09 -18.86 3.56
C LEU A 90 2.22 -17.85 3.64
N PHE A 91 2.18 -16.86 2.74
CA PHE A 91 2.87 -15.60 2.96
C PHE A 91 2.28 -14.92 4.20
N ARG A 92 3.13 -14.39 5.07
CA ARG A 92 2.74 -13.80 6.35
C ARG A 92 3.42 -12.46 6.50
N VAL A 93 2.71 -11.49 7.05
CA VAL A 93 3.24 -10.17 7.37
C VAL A 93 3.13 -9.90 8.87
N LYS A 94 3.94 -8.98 9.39
CA LYS A 94 3.85 -8.52 10.76
C LYS A 94 3.08 -7.19 10.83
N PRO A 95 2.55 -6.83 12.01
CA PRO A 95 1.86 -5.56 12.20
C PRO A 95 2.75 -4.33 11.92
N ASP A 96 4.06 -4.47 12.16
CA ASP A 96 5.08 -3.43 12.04
C ASP A 96 5.82 -3.46 10.68
N ASP A 97 5.47 -4.36 9.77
CA ASP A 97 6.05 -4.36 8.42
C ASP A 97 5.66 -3.10 7.67
N GLU A 98 6.59 -2.58 6.87
CA GLU A 98 6.37 -1.41 6.04
C GLU A 98 5.43 -1.72 4.86
N ARG A 99 4.49 -0.82 4.61
CA ARG A 99 3.50 -0.94 3.54
C ARG A 99 4.12 -1.26 2.18
N GLN A 100 5.16 -0.53 1.79
CA GLN A 100 5.79 -0.66 0.47
C GLN A 100 6.39 -2.05 0.24
N GLN A 101 7.01 -2.65 1.27
CA GLN A 101 7.56 -4.01 1.17
C GLN A 101 6.44 -5.05 0.99
N VAL A 102 5.34 -4.87 1.72
CA VAL A 102 4.19 -5.77 1.62
C VAL A 102 3.50 -5.66 0.25
N ILE A 103 3.37 -4.44 -0.29
CA ILE A 103 2.81 -4.19 -1.63
C ILE A 103 3.62 -4.90 -2.72
N ALA A 104 4.96 -4.81 -2.67
CA ALA A 104 5.81 -5.48 -3.64
C ALA A 104 5.56 -6.99 -3.67
N GLU A 105 5.53 -7.64 -2.50
CA GLU A 105 5.25 -9.07 -2.36
C GLU A 105 3.82 -9.45 -2.80
N LEU A 106 2.82 -8.61 -2.51
CA LEU A 106 1.44 -8.82 -2.93
C LEU A 106 1.31 -8.79 -4.45
N SER A 107 1.95 -7.81 -5.10
CA SER A 107 1.91 -7.64 -6.55
C SER A 107 2.58 -8.79 -7.29
N GLU A 108 3.71 -9.30 -6.77
CA GLU A 108 4.41 -10.44 -7.37
C GLU A 108 3.63 -11.76 -7.23
N ARG A 109 2.93 -11.95 -6.12
CA ARG A 109 2.31 -13.24 -5.79
C ARG A 109 0.83 -13.33 -6.14
N GLY A 110 0.17 -12.20 -6.41
CA GLY A 110 -1.27 -12.16 -6.71
C GLY A 110 -2.12 -12.73 -5.57
N LEU A 111 -1.86 -12.30 -4.32
CA LEU A 111 -2.51 -12.86 -3.13
C LEU A 111 -3.78 -12.08 -2.80
N ASP A 112 -4.87 -12.80 -2.53
CA ASP A 112 -6.17 -12.23 -2.14
C ASP A 112 -6.38 -12.23 -0.62
N LEU A 113 -5.50 -12.92 0.12
CA LEU A 113 -5.58 -13.07 1.58
C LEU A 113 -4.17 -13.15 2.17
N VAL A 114 -3.87 -12.26 3.10
CA VAL A 114 -2.60 -12.27 3.84
C VAL A 114 -2.85 -12.19 5.35
N PRO A 115 -2.42 -13.20 6.11
CA PRO A 115 -2.49 -13.16 7.56
C PRO A 115 -1.43 -12.23 8.14
N VAL A 116 -1.84 -11.42 9.12
CA VAL A 116 -0.95 -10.59 9.94
C VAL A 116 -0.66 -11.34 11.24
N VAL A 117 0.62 -11.61 11.49
CA VAL A 117 1.06 -12.50 12.57
C VAL A 117 2.06 -11.78 13.48
N ASP A 118 1.77 -11.69 14.76
CA ASP A 118 2.73 -11.25 15.78
C ASP A 118 3.13 -12.43 16.68
N LYS A 119 4.43 -12.65 16.81
CA LYS A 119 5.01 -13.73 17.64
C LYS A 119 4.41 -15.12 17.39
N GLY A 120 3.95 -15.37 16.15
CA GLY A 120 3.32 -16.61 15.74
C GLY A 120 1.81 -16.69 15.99
N GLU A 121 1.21 -15.69 16.63
CA GLU A 121 -0.23 -15.57 16.82
C GLU A 121 -0.86 -14.75 15.69
N LEU A 122 -2.01 -15.17 15.20
CA LEU A 122 -2.80 -14.45 14.21
C LEU A 122 -3.47 -13.26 14.91
N VAL A 123 -3.08 -12.03 14.52
CA VAL A 123 -3.59 -10.79 15.11
C VAL A 123 -4.51 -10.01 14.18
N GLY A 124 -4.42 -10.25 12.87
CA GLY A 124 -5.24 -9.61 11.85
C GLY A 124 -5.09 -10.27 10.50
N CYS A 125 -5.72 -9.70 9.50
CA CYS A 125 -5.53 -10.10 8.11
C CYS A 125 -5.77 -8.93 7.16
N LEU A 126 -5.20 -9.06 5.95
CA LEU A 126 -5.53 -8.27 4.79
C LEU A 126 -6.32 -9.17 3.83
N MET A 127 -7.54 -8.81 3.53
CA MET A 127 -8.38 -9.44 2.51
C MET A 127 -8.40 -8.56 1.26
N GLU A 128 -9.11 -8.99 0.23
CA GLU A 128 -9.19 -8.30 -1.05
C GLU A 128 -9.48 -6.80 -0.93
N LYS A 129 -10.41 -6.39 -0.06
CA LYS A 129 -10.76 -4.98 0.16
C LYS A 129 -9.62 -4.18 0.80
N GLU A 130 -8.99 -4.73 1.83
CA GLU A 130 -7.86 -4.08 2.51
C GLU A 130 -6.64 -4.01 1.60
N ILE A 131 -6.39 -5.05 0.81
CA ILE A 131 -5.33 -5.08 -0.20
C ILE A 131 -5.59 -4.04 -1.29
N ALA A 132 -6.82 -3.96 -1.80
CA ALA A 132 -7.19 -2.95 -2.79
C ALA A 132 -7.00 -1.53 -2.26
N HIS A 133 -7.42 -1.25 -1.02
CA HIS A 133 -7.24 0.05 -0.37
C HIS A 133 -5.75 0.39 -0.20
N LEU A 134 -4.96 -0.59 0.23
CA LEU A 134 -3.52 -0.44 0.42
C LEU A 134 -2.80 -0.10 -0.90
N LEU A 135 -3.18 -0.76 -2.00
CA LEU A 135 -2.67 -0.49 -3.34
C LEU A 135 -3.14 0.87 -3.88
N GLU A 136 -4.38 1.27 -3.62
CA GLU A 136 -4.93 2.57 -4.02
C GLU A 136 -4.21 3.73 -3.32
N ASP A 137 -3.95 3.59 -2.03
CA ASP A 137 -3.22 4.58 -1.25
C ASP A 137 -1.79 4.76 -1.76
N ASP A 138 -1.10 3.66 -2.11
CA ASP A 138 0.25 3.69 -2.66
C ASP A 138 0.31 4.41 -4.01
N VAL A 139 -0.58 4.06 -4.94
CA VAL A 139 -0.68 4.74 -6.24
C VAL A 139 -1.00 6.22 -6.09
N THR A 140 -1.85 6.56 -5.10
CA THR A 140 -2.22 7.96 -4.82
C THR A 140 -1.04 8.74 -4.27
N GLU A 141 -0.28 8.15 -3.34
CA GLU A 141 0.93 8.75 -2.78
C GLU A 141 1.99 8.99 -3.86
N ASP A 142 2.25 7.99 -4.69
CA ASP A 142 3.17 8.11 -5.83
C ASP A 142 2.77 9.23 -6.78
N ALA A 143 1.49 9.34 -7.11
CA ALA A 143 0.98 10.41 -7.96
C ALA A 143 1.15 11.80 -7.31
N GLN A 144 0.96 11.91 -5.99
CA GLN A 144 1.16 13.15 -5.25
C GLN A 144 2.64 13.56 -5.21
N LEU A 145 3.54 12.62 -4.97
CA LEU A 145 4.99 12.84 -4.99
C LEU A 145 5.47 13.25 -6.38
N GLN A 146 4.99 12.61 -7.45
CA GLN A 146 5.26 13.01 -8.83
C GLN A 146 4.73 14.44 -9.12
N GLY A 147 3.61 14.82 -8.53
CA GLY A 147 3.06 16.18 -8.57
C GLY A 147 3.79 17.19 -7.67
N ALA A 148 4.93 16.81 -7.10
CA ALA A 148 5.71 17.64 -6.17
C ALA A 148 4.90 18.14 -4.97
N THR A 149 4.00 17.30 -4.47
CA THR A 149 3.17 17.53 -3.30
C THR A 149 3.46 16.46 -2.26
N LEU A 150 3.71 16.84 -1.02
CA LEU A 150 3.85 15.88 0.06
C LEU A 150 2.54 15.12 0.25
N PRO A 151 2.58 13.83 0.64
CA PRO A 151 1.39 13.00 0.80
C PRO A 151 0.28 13.67 1.63
N LEU A 152 -0.95 13.52 1.17
CA LEU A 152 -2.12 14.11 1.78
C LEU A 152 -2.85 13.05 2.61
N GLU A 153 -3.08 13.34 3.89
CA GLU A 153 -3.76 12.44 4.83
C GLU A 153 -5.29 12.40 4.68
N LYS A 154 -5.84 13.30 3.84
CA LYS A 154 -7.29 13.47 3.64
C LYS A 154 -7.58 13.73 2.16
N PRO A 155 -8.82 13.47 1.70
CA PRO A 155 -9.25 13.84 0.36
C PRO A 155 -8.98 15.33 0.07
N TYR A 156 -8.51 15.63 -1.14
CA TYR A 156 -8.04 16.96 -1.55
C TYR A 156 -9.01 18.11 -1.19
N LEU A 157 -10.32 17.88 -1.36
CA LEU A 157 -11.34 18.89 -1.09
C LEU A 157 -11.59 19.16 0.40
N GLU A 158 -11.16 18.28 1.28
CA GLU A 158 -11.33 18.41 2.74
C GLU A 158 -10.12 19.07 3.41
N ILE A 159 -9.03 19.27 2.64
CA ILE A 159 -7.81 19.85 3.17
C ILE A 159 -7.89 21.38 3.14
N SER A 160 -7.48 21.99 4.25
CA SER A 160 -7.36 23.45 4.33
C SER A 160 -6.38 23.99 3.27
N PRO A 161 -6.71 25.10 2.57
CA PRO A 161 -5.79 25.74 1.62
C PRO A 161 -4.43 26.08 2.23
N TRP A 162 -4.39 26.38 3.54
CA TRP A 162 -3.16 26.66 4.26
C TRP A 162 -2.25 25.43 4.40
N THR A 163 -2.85 24.26 4.65
CA THR A 163 -2.12 22.99 4.71
C THR A 163 -1.56 22.61 3.35
N LEU A 164 -2.34 22.75 2.28
CA LEU A 164 -1.90 22.55 0.90
C LEU A 164 -0.74 23.49 0.54
N TRP A 165 -0.86 24.77 0.91
CA TRP A 165 0.22 25.74 0.69
C TRP A 165 1.52 25.30 1.38
N LYS A 166 1.46 24.91 2.65
CA LYS A 166 2.65 24.42 3.38
C LYS A 166 3.28 23.19 2.73
N LYS A 167 2.47 22.19 2.35
CA LYS A 167 2.98 20.94 1.76
C LYS A 167 3.63 21.16 0.39
N ARG A 168 3.24 22.19 -0.34
CA ARG A 168 3.83 22.55 -1.65
C ARG A 168 4.97 23.56 -1.54
N SER A 169 4.99 24.41 -0.52
CA SER A 169 5.95 25.52 -0.41
C SER A 169 7.40 25.06 -0.30
N VAL A 170 7.67 23.91 0.31
CA VAL A 170 9.01 23.35 0.41
C VAL A 170 9.60 23.12 -0.97
N TRP A 171 8.85 22.45 -1.84
CA TRP A 171 9.28 22.19 -3.22
C TRP A 171 9.40 23.47 -4.05
N LEU A 172 8.43 24.36 -3.95
CA LEU A 172 8.46 25.65 -4.66
C LEU A 172 9.65 26.50 -4.23
N LEU A 173 10.06 26.45 -2.95
CA LEU A 173 11.23 27.14 -2.45
C LEU A 173 12.52 26.58 -3.08
N LEU A 174 12.63 25.26 -3.19
CA LEU A 174 13.77 24.61 -3.84
C LEU A 174 13.87 25.01 -5.33
N LEU A 175 12.74 25.02 -6.03
CA LEU A 175 12.68 25.48 -7.42
C LEU A 175 13.07 26.96 -7.52
N PHE A 176 12.60 27.82 -6.62
CA PHE A 176 12.97 29.24 -6.61
C PHE A 176 14.49 29.43 -6.42
N VAL A 177 15.12 28.66 -5.54
CA VAL A 177 16.58 28.72 -5.36
C VAL A 177 17.32 28.26 -6.61
N ALA A 178 16.84 27.20 -7.28
CA ALA A 178 17.39 26.71 -8.52
C ALA A 178 17.28 27.76 -9.65
N GLU A 179 16.13 28.44 -9.76
CA GLU A 179 15.92 29.52 -10.73
C GLU A 179 16.79 30.75 -10.44
N ALA A 180 16.96 31.11 -9.16
CA ALA A 180 17.86 32.18 -8.77
C ALA A 180 19.33 31.88 -9.16
N TYR A 181 19.75 30.61 -9.00
CA TYR A 181 21.05 30.16 -9.47
C TYR A 181 21.19 30.28 -10.98
N THR A 182 20.19 29.81 -11.76
CA THR A 182 20.15 29.93 -13.22
C THR A 182 20.26 31.39 -13.65
N SER A 183 19.53 32.31 -13.01
CA SER A 183 19.60 33.74 -13.26
C SER A 183 20.99 34.32 -13.02
N SER A 184 21.68 33.88 -11.94
CA SER A 184 23.05 34.31 -11.64
C SER A 184 24.03 33.82 -12.70
N VAL A 185 23.87 32.63 -13.24
CA VAL A 185 24.69 32.10 -14.33
C VAL A 185 24.46 32.92 -15.62
N LEU A 186 23.21 33.24 -15.95
CA LEU A 186 22.89 34.08 -17.11
C LEU A 186 23.53 35.48 -17.01
N GLN A 187 23.50 36.11 -15.83
CA GLN A 187 24.18 37.40 -15.61
C GLN A 187 25.69 37.31 -15.84
N HIS A 188 26.31 36.20 -15.41
CA HIS A 188 27.76 36.02 -15.63
C HIS A 188 28.15 35.96 -17.11
N PHE A 189 27.23 35.50 -17.96
CA PHE A 189 27.43 35.40 -19.41
C PHE A 189 26.75 36.51 -20.21
N GLU A 190 26.38 37.63 -19.57
CA GLU A 190 25.64 38.74 -20.19
C GLU A 190 26.35 39.31 -21.44
N GLU A 191 27.66 39.58 -21.35
CA GLU A 191 28.44 40.07 -22.47
C GLU A 191 28.45 39.11 -23.69
N ALA A 192 28.53 37.82 -23.44
CA ALA A 192 28.45 36.79 -24.48
C ALA A 192 27.08 36.74 -25.14
N LEU A 193 26.02 36.92 -24.37
CA LEU A 193 24.63 36.94 -24.83
C LEU A 193 24.33 38.21 -25.62
N GLU A 194 24.86 39.36 -25.21
CA GLU A 194 24.75 40.63 -25.99
C GLU A 194 25.37 40.52 -27.37
N SER A 195 26.50 39.81 -27.49
CA SER A 195 27.15 39.59 -28.78
C SER A 195 26.35 38.72 -29.76
N ALA A 196 25.40 37.94 -29.23
CA ALA A 196 24.57 37.00 -30.00
C ALA A 196 23.09 37.01 -29.49
N ILE A 197 22.44 38.17 -29.57
CA ILE A 197 21.06 38.42 -29.07
C ILE A 197 20.10 37.35 -29.59
N ALA A 198 20.28 36.79 -30.77
CA ALA A 198 19.47 35.72 -31.31
C ALA A 198 19.42 34.48 -30.38
N LEU A 199 20.50 34.19 -29.67
CA LEU A 199 20.53 33.05 -28.72
C LEU A 199 19.62 33.27 -27.51
N ALA A 200 19.47 34.52 -27.06
CA ALA A 200 18.62 34.84 -25.92
C ALA A 200 17.13 34.44 -26.15
N PHE A 201 16.67 34.51 -27.40
CA PHE A 201 15.31 34.08 -27.75
C PHE A 201 15.10 32.57 -27.66
N PHE A 202 16.15 31.76 -27.72
CA PHE A 202 16.07 30.31 -27.63
C PHE A 202 16.20 29.79 -26.21
N ILE A 203 16.65 30.59 -25.24
CA ILE A 203 16.78 30.17 -23.83
C ILE A 203 15.46 29.63 -23.25
N PRO A 204 14.31 30.33 -23.33
CA PRO A 204 13.03 29.81 -22.83
C PRO A 204 12.61 28.53 -23.53
N LEU A 205 12.89 28.41 -24.84
CA LEU A 205 12.58 27.19 -25.60
C LEU A 205 13.41 26.00 -25.11
N LEU A 206 14.70 26.20 -24.90
CA LEU A 206 15.60 25.13 -24.42
C LEU A 206 15.25 24.69 -22.98
N ILE A 207 14.98 25.64 -22.10
CA ILE A 207 14.57 25.35 -20.72
C ILE A 207 13.23 24.60 -20.73
N GLY A 208 12.24 25.07 -21.48
CA GLY A 208 10.93 24.43 -21.56
C GLY A 208 11.01 23.03 -22.19
N THR A 209 11.77 22.86 -23.25
CA THR A 209 11.97 21.55 -23.90
C THR A 209 12.72 20.58 -22.97
N GLY A 210 13.76 21.04 -22.30
CA GLY A 210 14.54 20.26 -21.35
C GLY A 210 13.67 19.80 -20.16
N GLY A 211 12.87 20.72 -19.60
CA GLY A 211 11.94 20.42 -18.53
C GLY A 211 10.88 19.39 -18.94
N ASN A 212 10.25 19.56 -20.09
CA ASN A 212 9.25 18.62 -20.60
C ASN A 212 9.84 17.23 -20.86
N SER A 213 11.01 17.17 -21.52
CA SER A 213 11.69 15.89 -21.77
C SER A 213 12.12 15.22 -20.48
N GLY A 214 12.64 15.99 -19.52
CA GLY A 214 13.02 15.49 -18.19
C GLY A 214 11.82 14.87 -17.45
N THR A 215 10.69 15.59 -17.41
CA THR A 215 9.46 15.10 -16.76
C THR A 215 8.94 13.82 -17.42
N GLN A 216 8.92 13.75 -18.75
CA GLN A 216 8.47 12.55 -19.47
C GLN A 216 9.35 11.34 -19.17
N ILE A 217 10.67 11.51 -19.18
CA ILE A 217 11.61 10.42 -18.86
C ILE A 217 11.45 9.98 -17.41
N THR A 218 11.41 10.94 -16.48
CA THR A 218 11.29 10.64 -15.05
C THR A 218 9.99 9.89 -14.73
N SER A 219 8.85 10.38 -15.25
CA SER A 219 7.55 9.73 -15.02
C SER A 219 7.51 8.30 -15.59
N THR A 220 8.09 8.11 -16.78
CA THR A 220 8.16 6.78 -17.40
C THR A 220 9.07 5.84 -16.59
N LEU A 221 10.24 6.34 -16.18
CA LEU A 221 11.21 5.54 -15.41
C LEU A 221 10.65 5.14 -14.04
N VAL A 222 10.07 6.08 -13.31
CA VAL A 222 9.43 5.80 -12.00
C VAL A 222 8.35 4.73 -12.17
N ARG A 223 7.53 4.85 -13.22
CA ARG A 223 6.50 3.84 -13.51
C ARG A 223 7.08 2.47 -13.83
N SER A 224 8.13 2.40 -14.64
CA SER A 224 8.81 1.12 -14.97
C SER A 224 9.47 0.50 -13.75
N MET A 225 10.05 1.31 -12.85
CA MET A 225 10.60 0.83 -11.57
C MET A 225 9.50 0.28 -10.66
N ALA A 226 8.36 0.95 -10.56
CA ALA A 226 7.22 0.49 -9.77
C ALA A 226 6.62 -0.83 -10.29
N LEU A 227 6.77 -1.10 -11.59
CA LEU A 227 6.32 -2.34 -12.23
C LEU A 227 7.40 -3.45 -12.22
N GLY A 228 8.59 -3.18 -11.70
CA GLY A 228 9.70 -4.14 -11.71
C GLY A 228 10.25 -4.44 -13.11
N GLU A 229 10.05 -3.54 -14.08
CA GLU A 229 10.52 -3.69 -15.46
C GLU A 229 11.97 -3.23 -15.65
N VAL A 230 12.53 -2.52 -14.66
CA VAL A 230 13.90 -1.98 -14.66
C VAL A 230 14.59 -2.32 -13.34
#